data_8ebc4d631d85d3eee59e43c7ca95ccdb
#
_entry.id   8ebc4d631d85d3eee59e43c7ca95ccdb
#
_cell.length_a   1.000
_cell.length_b   1.000
_cell.length_c   1.000
_cell.angle_alpha   90.00
_cell.angle_beta   90.00
_cell.angle_gamma   90.00
#
_symmetry.space_group_name_H-M   'P 1'
#
loop_
_entity.id
_entity.type
_entity.pdbx_description
1 polymer ?
#
loop_
_entity_poly.entity_id
_entity_poly.type
_entity_poly.pdbx_seq_one_letter_code
_entity_poly.pdbx_strand_id
1 'polypeptide(L)' 'MAKLYAMRIIDGKTTFEKVPERLKEAVATILSEEGYSNLASEGV' A
#
# COMPACT_ATOMS: atom_id res chain seq x y z
N MET A 1 -8.79 7.85 -1.75
CA MET A 1 -7.58 8.06 -0.94
C MET A 1 -6.67 6.85 -0.87
N ALA A 2 -7.26 5.66 -0.67
CA ALA A 2 -6.43 4.47 -0.60
C ALA A 2 -5.64 4.24 -1.89
N LYS A 3 -6.25 4.52 -3.02
CA LYS A 3 -5.57 4.31 -4.29
C LYS A 3 -4.35 5.22 -4.43
N LEU A 4 -4.44 6.44 -3.92
CA LEU A 4 -3.30 7.35 -3.98
C LEU A 4 -2.12 6.79 -3.18
N TYR A 5 -2.40 6.26 -2.00
CA TYR A 5 -1.36 5.63 -1.21
C TYR A 5 -0.74 4.45 -1.93
N ALA A 6 -1.58 3.62 -2.54
CA ALA A 6 -1.08 2.45 -3.26
C ALA A 6 -0.15 2.89 -4.40
N MET A 7 -0.53 3.92 -5.13
CA MET A 7 0.30 4.42 -6.21
C MET A 7 1.64 4.95 -5.71
N ARG A 8 1.63 5.64 -4.57
CA ARG A 8 2.86 6.17 -4.01
C ARG A 8 3.79 5.05 -3.54
N ILE A 9 3.20 3.98 -3.02
CA ILE A 9 3.99 2.83 -2.61
C ILE A 9 4.64 2.17 -3.82
N ILE A 10 3.87 2.00 -4.89
CA ILE A 10 4.39 1.41 -6.11
C ILE A 10 5.52 2.25 -6.69
N ASP A 11 5.39 3.57 -6.62
CA ASP A 11 6.41 4.48 -7.10
C ASP A 11 7.63 4.58 -6.18
N GLY A 12 7.54 4.00 -4.99
CA GLY A 12 8.63 4.06 -4.04
C GLY A 12 8.72 5.36 -3.27
N LYS A 13 7.65 6.15 -3.29
CA LYS A 13 7.65 7.44 -2.59
C LYS A 13 7.22 7.34 -1.15
N THR A 14 6.61 6.24 -0.78
CA THR A 14 6.23 5.99 0.60
C THR A 14 6.23 4.50 0.84
N THR A 15 6.00 4.09 2.09
CA THR A 15 5.98 2.69 2.43
C THR A 15 4.61 2.35 3.02
N PHE A 16 4.27 1.07 3.02
CA PHE A 16 3.00 0.62 3.56
C PHE A 16 2.88 0.98 5.04
N GLU A 17 3.99 0.97 5.75
CA GLU A 17 4.02 1.29 7.17
C GLU A 17 3.51 2.69 7.46
N LYS A 18 3.71 3.62 6.53
CA LYS A 18 3.31 5.01 6.72
C LYS A 18 1.85 5.26 6.39
N VAL A 19 1.14 4.28 5.86
CA VAL A 19 -0.26 4.43 5.55
C VAL A 19 -1.07 4.46 6.85
N PRO A 20 -2.04 5.39 7.00
CA PRO A 20 -2.90 5.40 8.19
C PRO A 20 -3.54 4.03 8.38
N GLU A 21 -3.61 3.59 9.63
CA GLU A 21 -4.07 2.24 9.92
C GLU A 21 -5.44 1.93 9.33
N ARG A 22 -6.33 2.92 9.38
CA ARG A 22 -7.68 2.72 8.85
C ARG A 22 -7.69 2.50 7.33
N LEU A 23 -6.64 2.91 6.64
CA LEU A 23 -6.56 2.77 5.20
C LEU A 23 -5.70 1.60 4.78
N LYS A 24 -4.96 0.99 5.70
CA LYS A 24 -4.04 -0.08 5.34
C LYS A 24 -4.73 -1.24 4.66
N GLU A 25 -5.89 -1.62 5.16
CA GLU A 25 -6.62 -2.74 4.59
C GLU A 25 -7.03 -2.46 3.15
N ALA A 26 -7.54 -1.27 2.89
CA ALA A 26 -7.95 -0.90 1.55
C ALA A 26 -6.74 -0.80 0.62
N VAL A 27 -5.64 -0.23 1.11
CA VAL A 27 -4.43 -0.11 0.32
C VAL A 27 -3.87 -1.50 0.00
N ALA A 28 -3.88 -2.40 0.98
CA ALA A 28 -3.39 -3.75 0.76
C ALA A 28 -4.21 -4.46 -0.32
N THR A 29 -5.52 -4.26 -0.32
CA THR A 29 -6.39 -4.85 -1.33
C THR A 29 -6.02 -4.33 -2.71
N ILE A 30 -5.82 -3.02 -2.83
CA ILE A 30 -5.47 -2.43 -4.11
C ILE A 30 -4.12 -2.94 -4.59
N LEU A 31 -3.14 -2.98 -3.71
CA LEU A 31 -1.80 -3.48 -4.08
C LEU A 31 -1.87 -4.93 -4.54
N SER A 32 -2.66 -5.73 -3.85
CA SER A 32 -2.81 -7.13 -4.21
C SER A 32 -3.44 -7.28 -5.59
N GLU A 33 -4.46 -6.47 -5.87
CA GLU A 33 -5.15 -6.52 -7.16
C GLU A 33 -4.25 -6.09 -8.30
N GLU A 34 -3.29 -5.22 -8.01
CA GLU A 34 -2.34 -4.75 -9.03
C GLU A 34 -1.11 -5.64 -9.14
N GLY A 35 -1.05 -6.70 -8.36
CA GLY A 35 0.08 -7.61 -8.42
C GLY A 35 1.25 -7.22 -7.53
N TYR A 36 1.03 -6.32 -6.59
CA TYR A 36 2.07 -5.83 -5.69
C TYR A 36 1.81 -6.24 -4.24
N SER A 37 1.27 -7.42 -4.04
CA SER A 37 0.92 -7.86 -2.70
C SER A 37 2.13 -7.89 -1.77
N ASN A 38 3.33 -8.08 -2.31
CA ASN A 38 4.54 -8.06 -1.50
C ASN A 38 4.81 -6.69 -0.90
N LEU A 39 4.30 -5.62 -1.51
CA LEU A 39 4.47 -4.27 -0.99
C LEU A 39 3.46 -3.93 0.11
N ALA A 40 2.49 -4.79 0.32
CA ALA A 40 1.46 -4.58 1.34
C ALA A 40 1.86 -5.19 2.67
N SER A 41 3.14 -5.48 2.88
CA SER A 41 3.63 -6.07 4.12
C SER A 41 4.48 -5.06 4.88
N GLU A 42 4.20 -4.92 6.17
CA GLU A 42 5.01 -4.07 7.02
C GLU A 42 6.24 -4.83 7.46
N GLY A 43 7.37 -4.12 7.55
CA GLY A 43 8.58 -4.71 8.08
C GLY A 43 9.29 -5.65 7.14
N VAL A 44 8.98 -5.59 5.87
CA VAL A 44 9.65 -6.43 4.86
C VAL A 44 10.81 -5.71 4.22
#